data_7635bd0a0de22d745e787b18be8a19bb
#
_entry.id   7635bd0a0de22d745e787b18be8a19bb
#
_cell.length_a   1.000
_cell.length_b   1.000
_cell.length_c   1.000
_cell.angle_alpha   90.00
_cell.angle_beta   90.00
_cell.angle_gamma   90.00
#
_symmetry.space_group_name_H-M   'P 1'
#
loop_
_entity.id
_entity.type
_entity.pdbx_description
1 polymer ?
#
loop_
_entity_poly.entity_id
_entity_poly.type
_entity_poly.pdbx_seq_one_letter_code
_entity_poly.pdbx_strand_id
1 'polypeptide(L)'
;MNATNPARAASALLFIAPFTAAAHGSEGQATTLAWRPAAGAKFVKRVELEQELGLARLAIVVGGVEQLGQHSMSLSSKLQVLVRDEVRELDASGSKLLQRRHDDWIFSATLATKAPGADERRVLFEATSPLSGASVLHVRAADGSHGRHYDERESPEEFLARLEEDCDLRGFLPGREVRLGEQWDVAPRALALALCPGGAPPVRFQKGEEDLYLRQLGGGLGGPLHELLLAAAWEGGARARFVRIEEVEGAREAVVEVEVDAKAECDQTRYANEQLSIGDRLDGRSVVAARGSFALVGKGELRHAIDAGHVKSFTLEGRHKLGASVRAERGGKEDLSQSIELDGSLKLEWTITTPKARRAAPPPAPK
;
A
#
# COMPACT_ATOMS: atom_id res chain seq x y z
N MET A 1 6.48 55.23 -21.94
CA MET A 1 7.29 55.37 -20.72
C MET A 1 6.81 54.29 -19.77
N ASN A 2 7.48 53.17 -19.81
CA ASN A 2 8.38 52.58 -18.80
C ASN A 2 7.66 52.31 -17.46
N ALA A 3 7.58 51.07 -16.95
CA ALA A 3 8.69 50.22 -16.59
C ALA A 3 8.23 48.77 -16.34
N THR A 4 8.99 47.89 -16.90
CA THR A 4 9.02 46.43 -16.60
C THR A 4 9.68 46.20 -15.23
N ASN A 5 9.06 45.32 -14.43
CA ASN A 5 9.68 44.84 -13.20
C ASN A 5 9.76 43.28 -13.26
N PRO A 6 10.95 42.68 -13.33
CA PRO A 6 11.09 41.23 -13.31
C PRO A 6 11.19 40.75 -11.86
N ALA A 7 10.21 39.98 -11.43
CA ALA A 7 10.26 39.23 -10.16
C ALA A 7 11.35 38.14 -10.25
N ARG A 8 12.39 38.31 -9.43
CA ARG A 8 13.48 37.34 -9.22
C ARG A 8 12.92 36.09 -8.51
N ALA A 9 12.99 34.96 -9.18
CA ALA A 9 12.87 33.66 -8.55
C ALA A 9 14.14 33.37 -7.73
N ALA A 10 14.01 33.32 -6.43
CA ALA A 10 15.08 32.89 -5.54
C ALA A 10 15.02 31.35 -5.43
N SER A 11 15.93 30.67 -6.13
CA SER A 11 16.21 29.26 -5.92
C SER A 11 16.93 29.09 -4.60
N ALA A 12 16.25 28.52 -3.61
CA ALA A 12 16.88 28.08 -2.38
C ALA A 12 17.61 26.75 -2.65
N LEU A 13 18.91 26.83 -2.83
CA LEU A 13 19.81 25.69 -2.79
C LEU A 13 19.95 25.24 -1.34
N LEU A 14 19.28 24.13 -1.00
CA LEU A 14 19.52 23.42 0.26
C LEU A 14 20.88 22.72 0.16
N PHE A 15 21.86 23.28 0.85
CA PHE A 15 23.14 22.61 1.12
C PHE A 15 22.90 21.47 2.11
N ILE A 16 22.85 20.25 1.62
CA ILE A 16 22.95 19.07 2.48
C ILE A 16 24.42 18.89 2.79
N ALA A 17 24.81 19.23 4.03
CA ALA A 17 26.14 18.93 4.54
C ALA A 17 26.31 17.40 4.60
N PRO A 18 27.44 16.83 4.14
CA PRO A 18 27.68 15.41 4.31
C PRO A 18 27.99 15.16 5.79
N PHE A 19 27.08 14.45 6.48
CA PHE A 19 27.37 13.83 7.75
C PHE A 19 28.36 12.68 7.49
N THR A 20 29.65 12.94 7.61
CA THR A 20 30.66 11.89 7.73
C THR A 20 30.63 11.36 9.16
N ALA A 21 29.64 10.52 9.49
CA ALA A 21 29.75 9.58 10.59
C ALA A 21 30.77 8.52 10.16
N ALA A 22 31.91 8.47 10.85
CA ALA A 22 32.92 7.44 10.65
C ALA A 22 32.28 6.07 10.94
N ALA A 23 31.83 5.39 9.90
CA ALA A 23 31.42 4.00 9.98
C ALA A 23 32.70 3.15 10.15
N HIS A 24 33.03 2.82 11.40
CA HIS A 24 33.91 1.71 11.69
C HIS A 24 33.14 0.41 11.39
N GLY A 25 32.87 0.17 10.11
CA GLY A 25 32.32 -1.08 9.64
C GLY A 25 33.47 -2.02 9.29
N SER A 26 33.50 -3.19 9.92
CA SER A 26 34.40 -4.27 9.53
C SER A 26 34.13 -4.61 8.05
N GLU A 27 34.98 -4.12 7.16
CA GLU A 27 34.98 -4.49 5.74
C GLU A 27 35.09 -6.02 5.66
N GLY A 28 34.04 -6.70 5.23
CA GLY A 28 34.06 -8.10 4.87
C GLY A 28 33.08 -9.05 5.56
N GLN A 29 32.38 -8.64 6.62
CA GLN A 29 31.45 -9.57 7.27
C GLN A 29 30.14 -9.68 6.50
N ALA A 30 29.89 -10.89 5.96
CA ALA A 30 28.61 -11.23 5.35
C ALA A 30 27.52 -11.34 6.42
N THR A 31 26.34 -10.83 6.14
CA THR A 31 25.20 -10.84 7.06
C THR A 31 23.99 -11.46 6.36
N THR A 32 23.36 -12.43 7.00
CA THR A 32 22.12 -13.03 6.45
C THR A 32 20.95 -12.09 6.69
N LEU A 33 20.33 -11.64 5.60
CA LEU A 33 19.09 -10.88 5.62
C LEU A 33 17.94 -11.76 5.11
N ALA A 34 17.25 -12.41 6.03
CA ALA A 34 16.16 -13.33 5.72
C ALA A 34 15.09 -13.30 6.81
N TRP A 35 13.86 -13.59 6.43
CA TRP A 35 12.76 -13.83 7.36
C TRP A 35 12.94 -15.21 8.01
N ARG A 36 13.29 -15.25 9.28
CA ARG A 36 13.55 -16.48 10.04
C ARG A 36 13.07 -16.36 11.50
N PRO A 37 11.77 -16.11 11.71
CA PRO A 37 11.25 -16.04 13.08
C PRO A 37 11.34 -17.41 13.75
N ALA A 38 11.39 -17.42 15.07
CA ALA A 38 11.25 -18.67 15.82
C ALA A 38 9.80 -19.17 15.78
N ALA A 39 9.61 -20.50 15.94
CA ALA A 39 8.28 -21.05 16.19
C ALA A 39 7.74 -20.47 17.52
N GLY A 40 6.46 -20.11 17.55
CA GLY A 40 5.83 -19.43 18.68
C GLY A 40 6.10 -17.91 18.72
N ALA A 41 6.87 -17.37 17.77
CA ALA A 41 7.10 -15.93 17.70
C ALA A 41 5.78 -15.18 17.48
N LYS A 42 5.61 -14.09 18.23
CA LYS A 42 4.45 -13.21 18.15
C LYS A 42 4.85 -11.82 17.70
N PHE A 43 4.07 -11.25 16.81
CA PHE A 43 4.32 -9.92 16.26
C PHE A 43 3.07 -9.05 16.34
N VAL A 44 3.26 -7.78 16.65
CA VAL A 44 2.27 -6.72 16.44
C VAL A 44 2.77 -5.88 15.29
N LYS A 45 1.98 -5.78 14.24
CA LYS A 45 2.31 -5.08 13.00
C LYS A 45 1.35 -3.92 12.83
N ARG A 46 1.90 -2.72 12.74
CA ARG A 46 1.18 -1.49 12.46
C ARG A 46 1.62 -0.95 11.11
N VAL A 47 0.67 -0.58 10.30
CA VAL A 47 0.91 0.06 9.00
C VAL A 47 0.10 1.34 8.93
N GLU A 48 0.74 2.40 8.49
CA GLU A 48 0.10 3.66 8.17
C GLU A 48 0.51 4.08 6.75
N LEU A 49 -0.48 4.30 5.89
CA LEU A 49 -0.29 4.82 4.53
C LEU A 49 -1.07 6.11 4.40
N GLU A 50 -0.37 7.19 4.10
CA GLU A 50 -0.95 8.51 3.87
C GLU A 50 -0.70 8.95 2.42
N GLN A 51 -1.70 9.57 1.82
CA GLN A 51 -1.64 10.06 0.44
C GLN A 51 -2.27 11.44 0.36
N GLU A 52 -1.59 12.34 -0.36
CA GLU A 52 -2.08 13.66 -0.70
C GLU A 52 -1.97 13.84 -2.20
N LEU A 53 -3.09 13.92 -2.89
CA LEU A 53 -3.20 13.96 -4.34
C LEU A 53 -3.96 15.20 -4.80
N GLY A 54 -3.48 15.82 -5.86
CA GLY A 54 -4.17 16.88 -6.59
C GLY A 54 -4.48 16.46 -8.02
N LEU A 55 -5.51 17.06 -8.61
CA LEU A 55 -5.87 16.84 -10.00
C LEU A 55 -4.76 17.38 -10.92
N ALA A 56 -4.10 16.47 -11.64
CA ALA A 56 -3.11 16.81 -12.66
C ALA A 56 -3.76 16.95 -14.04
N ARG A 57 -4.74 16.08 -14.34
CA ARG A 57 -5.45 16.09 -15.63
C ARG A 57 -6.87 15.54 -15.49
N LEU A 58 -7.81 16.19 -16.18
CA LEU A 58 -9.16 15.68 -16.40
C LEU A 58 -9.50 15.92 -17.88
N ALA A 59 -9.93 14.88 -18.56
CA ALA A 59 -10.49 14.98 -19.90
C ALA A 59 -11.80 14.19 -19.97
N ILE A 60 -12.85 14.82 -20.45
CA ILE A 60 -14.18 14.23 -20.61
C ILE A 60 -14.66 14.56 -22.02
N VAL A 61 -14.99 13.54 -22.81
CA VAL A 61 -15.56 13.68 -24.15
C VAL A 61 -16.91 12.98 -24.14
N VAL A 62 -17.97 13.67 -24.55
CA VAL A 62 -19.32 13.12 -24.64
C VAL A 62 -19.87 13.39 -26.06
N GLY A 63 -20.27 12.34 -26.77
CA GLY A 63 -20.75 12.47 -28.15
C GLY A 63 -19.73 13.09 -29.11
N GLY A 64 -18.42 12.89 -28.85
CA GLY A 64 -17.33 13.48 -29.62
C GLY A 64 -17.03 14.94 -29.30
N VAL A 65 -17.67 15.52 -28.29
CA VAL A 65 -17.46 16.92 -27.86
C VAL A 65 -16.69 16.92 -26.51
N GLU A 66 -15.52 17.55 -26.49
CA GLU A 66 -14.75 17.72 -25.28
C GLU A 66 -15.47 18.67 -24.32
N GLN A 67 -15.67 18.20 -23.08
CA GLN A 67 -16.25 18.98 -22.01
C GLN A 67 -15.12 19.69 -21.26
N LEU A 68 -14.82 20.91 -21.68
CA LEU A 68 -13.79 21.74 -21.03
C LEU A 68 -14.35 22.33 -19.74
N GLY A 69 -13.86 21.85 -18.61
CA GLY A 69 -14.14 22.42 -17.30
C GLY A 69 -12.85 22.64 -16.52
N GLN A 70 -12.64 23.87 -15.99
CA GLN A 70 -11.57 24.11 -15.03
C GLN A 70 -12.04 23.57 -13.66
N HIS A 71 -11.90 22.27 -13.46
CA HIS A 71 -12.19 21.64 -12.17
C HIS A 71 -10.90 21.56 -11.35
N SER A 72 -10.98 21.83 -10.06
CA SER A 72 -9.94 21.42 -9.12
C SER A 72 -10.47 20.26 -8.28
N MET A 73 -9.61 19.30 -8.01
CA MET A 73 -9.88 18.18 -7.15
C MET A 73 -8.63 17.86 -6.34
N SER A 74 -8.82 17.56 -5.07
CA SER A 74 -7.79 16.98 -4.21
C SER A 74 -8.35 15.83 -3.41
N LEU A 75 -7.52 14.83 -3.18
CA LEU A 75 -7.82 13.64 -2.39
C LEU A 75 -6.74 13.49 -1.33
N SER A 76 -7.13 13.58 -0.06
CA SER A 76 -6.30 13.20 1.09
C SER A 76 -6.82 11.91 1.64
N SER A 77 -5.97 10.91 1.82
CA SER A 77 -6.40 9.63 2.37
C SER A 77 -5.40 9.04 3.36
N LYS A 78 -5.93 8.28 4.32
CA LYS A 78 -5.16 7.57 5.33
C LYS A 78 -5.71 6.15 5.50
N LEU A 79 -4.81 5.17 5.42
CA LEU A 79 -5.07 3.78 5.77
C LEU A 79 -4.27 3.43 7.03
N GLN A 80 -4.94 2.83 8.01
CA GLN A 80 -4.31 2.29 9.22
C GLN A 80 -4.67 0.81 9.35
N VAL A 81 -3.64 -0.03 9.51
CA VAL A 81 -3.82 -1.46 9.71
C VAL A 81 -3.08 -1.90 10.96
N LEU A 82 -3.75 -2.66 11.81
CA LEU A 82 -3.17 -3.30 12.98
C LEU A 82 -3.50 -4.78 12.95
N VAL A 83 -2.46 -5.60 12.89
CA VAL A 83 -2.60 -7.07 12.94
C VAL A 83 -1.65 -7.66 13.98
N ARG A 84 -2.05 -8.81 14.53
CA ARG A 84 -1.19 -9.63 15.41
C ARG A 84 -1.01 -10.98 14.78
N ASP A 85 0.25 -11.34 14.56
CA ASP A 85 0.64 -12.63 14.02
C ASP A 85 1.26 -13.50 15.10
N GLU A 86 0.94 -14.80 15.07
CA GLU A 86 1.62 -15.86 15.81
C GLU A 86 2.08 -16.94 14.82
N VAL A 87 3.39 -17.14 14.74
CA VAL A 87 3.99 -18.20 13.91
C VAL A 87 3.88 -19.51 14.68
N ARG A 88 2.89 -20.35 14.37
CA ARG A 88 2.65 -21.61 15.10
C ARG A 88 3.55 -22.73 14.64
N GLU A 89 3.74 -22.86 13.33
CA GLU A 89 4.61 -23.87 12.73
C GLU A 89 5.50 -23.27 11.64
N LEU A 90 6.70 -23.81 11.51
CA LEU A 90 7.68 -23.46 10.49
C LEU A 90 8.06 -24.71 9.67
N ASP A 91 8.41 -24.47 8.41
CA ASP A 91 9.11 -25.43 7.56
C ASP A 91 10.35 -24.78 6.91
N ALA A 92 11.02 -25.50 6.03
CA ALA A 92 12.23 -25.01 5.35
C ALA A 92 11.96 -23.77 4.46
N SER A 93 10.71 -23.55 4.06
CA SER A 93 10.29 -22.44 3.20
C SER A 93 9.73 -21.25 3.99
N GLY A 94 9.64 -21.34 5.33
CA GLY A 94 9.18 -20.28 6.22
C GLY A 94 7.99 -20.68 7.09
N SER A 95 6.97 -19.84 7.20
CA SER A 95 5.78 -20.12 7.99
C SER A 95 4.91 -21.18 7.34
N LYS A 96 4.70 -22.32 8.02
CA LYS A 96 3.77 -23.38 7.60
C LYS A 96 2.36 -23.14 8.15
N LEU A 97 2.29 -22.65 9.39
CA LEU A 97 1.03 -22.28 10.03
C LEU A 97 1.21 -20.93 10.73
N LEU A 98 0.51 -19.92 10.23
CA LEU A 98 0.46 -18.59 10.77
C LEU A 98 -0.96 -18.26 11.22
N GLN A 99 -1.13 -17.88 12.47
CA GLN A 99 -2.37 -17.29 12.95
C GLN A 99 -2.24 -15.78 12.89
N ARG A 100 -3.17 -15.13 12.18
CA ARG A 100 -3.29 -13.67 12.12
C ARG A 100 -4.60 -13.21 12.71
N ARG A 101 -4.52 -12.32 13.70
CA ARG A 101 -5.66 -11.58 14.21
C ARG A 101 -5.67 -10.19 13.57
N HIS A 102 -6.77 -9.85 12.92
CA HIS A 102 -7.03 -8.54 12.37
C HIS A 102 -7.66 -7.66 13.47
N ASP A 103 -6.87 -6.83 14.15
CA ASP A 103 -7.40 -5.97 15.21
C ASP A 103 -8.14 -4.77 14.60
N ASP A 104 -7.46 -4.01 13.71
CA ASP A 104 -8.04 -2.82 13.06
C ASP A 104 -7.66 -2.77 11.58
N TRP A 105 -8.58 -2.32 10.79
CA TRP A 105 -8.38 -1.87 9.43
C TRP A 105 -9.29 -0.66 9.21
N ILE A 106 -8.72 0.52 9.13
CA ILE A 106 -9.45 1.79 9.06
C ILE A 106 -8.94 2.57 7.87
N PHE A 107 -9.83 2.95 6.99
CA PHE A 107 -9.56 3.84 5.88
C PHE A 107 -10.38 5.12 6.05
N SER A 108 -9.75 6.27 5.86
CA SER A 108 -10.42 7.56 5.78
C SER A 108 -9.93 8.31 4.55
N ALA A 109 -10.82 9.03 3.88
CA ALA A 109 -10.46 9.88 2.76
C ALA A 109 -11.31 11.15 2.73
N THR A 110 -10.71 12.28 2.40
CA THR A 110 -11.39 13.54 2.13
C THR A 110 -11.19 13.90 0.67
N LEU A 111 -12.29 14.00 -0.06
CA LEU A 111 -12.31 14.48 -1.42
C LEU A 111 -12.81 15.93 -1.43
N ALA A 112 -11.99 16.86 -1.89
CA ALA A 112 -12.40 18.23 -2.14
C ALA A 112 -12.51 18.45 -3.66
N THR A 113 -13.64 19.03 -4.09
CA THR A 113 -13.91 19.35 -5.49
C THR A 113 -14.40 20.76 -5.63
N LYS A 114 -13.98 21.46 -6.68
CA LYS A 114 -14.46 22.81 -6.98
C LYS A 114 -14.66 22.94 -8.49
N ALA A 115 -15.90 23.27 -8.88
CA ALA A 115 -16.22 23.65 -10.24
C ALA A 115 -16.01 25.17 -10.44
N PRO A 116 -15.83 25.65 -11.68
CA PRO A 116 -15.71 27.07 -11.97
C PRO A 116 -16.91 27.88 -11.44
N GLY A 117 -16.60 28.91 -10.64
CA GLY A 117 -17.64 29.79 -10.07
C GLY A 117 -18.47 29.19 -8.94
N ALA A 118 -18.19 27.96 -8.51
CA ALA A 118 -18.85 27.33 -7.36
C ALA A 118 -17.95 27.32 -6.11
N ASP A 119 -18.60 27.16 -4.96
CA ASP A 119 -17.88 26.92 -3.69
C ASP A 119 -17.23 25.53 -3.70
N GLU A 120 -16.15 25.39 -2.93
CA GLU A 120 -15.49 24.10 -2.71
C GLU A 120 -16.43 23.18 -1.93
N ARG A 121 -16.63 21.96 -2.45
CA ARG A 121 -17.36 20.89 -1.77
C ARG A 121 -16.36 19.89 -1.23
N ARG A 122 -16.49 19.53 0.04
CA ARG A 122 -15.70 18.48 0.70
C ARG A 122 -16.60 17.33 1.10
N VAL A 123 -16.13 16.12 0.86
CA VAL A 123 -16.79 14.88 1.26
C VAL A 123 -15.78 14.04 2.01
N LEU A 124 -16.15 13.59 3.21
CA LEU A 124 -15.40 12.64 4.01
C LEU A 124 -15.95 11.24 3.75
N PHE A 125 -15.05 10.27 3.60
CA PHE A 125 -15.35 8.85 3.49
C PHE A 125 -14.63 8.10 4.60
N GLU A 126 -15.32 7.19 5.24
CA GLU A 126 -14.76 6.30 6.24
C GLU A 126 -15.15 4.85 5.94
N ALA A 127 -14.19 3.95 6.06
CA ALA A 127 -14.43 2.54 5.83
C ALA A 127 -13.63 1.68 6.82
N THR A 128 -14.18 0.52 7.14
CA THR A 128 -13.55 -0.49 8.00
C THR A 128 -13.61 -1.86 7.32
N SER A 129 -12.83 -2.80 7.83
CA SER A 129 -12.95 -4.19 7.37
C SER A 129 -13.89 -4.99 8.27
N PRO A 130 -14.81 -5.81 7.70
CA PRO A 130 -15.58 -6.78 8.48
C PRO A 130 -14.72 -7.88 9.12
N LEU A 131 -13.44 -7.98 8.76
CA LEU A 131 -12.47 -8.86 9.41
C LEU A 131 -11.96 -8.30 10.74
N SER A 132 -12.22 -7.03 11.10
CA SER A 132 -11.78 -6.47 12.38
C SER A 132 -12.27 -7.32 13.56
N GLY A 133 -11.34 -7.75 14.41
CA GLY A 133 -11.54 -8.68 15.52
C GLY A 133 -11.49 -10.16 15.14
N ALA A 134 -11.39 -10.52 13.86
CA ALA A 134 -11.30 -11.93 13.42
C ALA A 134 -9.88 -12.48 13.49
N SER A 135 -9.77 -13.79 13.79
CA SER A 135 -8.53 -14.57 13.67
C SER A 135 -8.60 -15.47 12.44
N VAL A 136 -7.55 -15.40 11.60
CA VAL A 136 -7.43 -16.20 10.37
C VAL A 136 -6.18 -17.06 10.45
N LEU A 137 -6.31 -18.32 10.14
CA LEU A 137 -5.21 -19.26 9.95
C LEU A 137 -4.77 -19.24 8.48
N HIS A 138 -3.50 -18.94 8.26
CA HIS A 138 -2.84 -19.12 6.97
C HIS A 138 -2.05 -20.43 7.02
N VAL A 139 -2.40 -21.37 6.16
CA VAL A 139 -1.82 -22.71 6.13
C VAL A 139 -1.13 -22.92 4.79
N ARG A 140 0.14 -23.30 4.82
CA ARG A 140 0.86 -23.73 3.63
C ARG A 140 0.84 -25.25 3.56
N ALA A 141 0.25 -25.79 2.51
CA ALA A 141 0.25 -27.22 2.25
C ALA A 141 1.59 -27.70 1.69
N ALA A 142 1.82 -29.02 1.70
CA ALA A 142 3.07 -29.62 1.23
C ALA A 142 3.34 -29.39 -0.28
N ASP A 143 2.32 -29.14 -1.07
CA ASP A 143 2.39 -28.78 -2.50
C ASP A 143 2.68 -27.28 -2.73
N GLY A 144 2.84 -26.50 -1.65
CA GLY A 144 3.08 -25.06 -1.69
C GLY A 144 1.81 -24.21 -1.83
N SER A 145 0.63 -24.80 -1.92
CA SER A 145 -0.64 -24.08 -1.93
C SER A 145 -0.92 -23.43 -0.57
N HIS A 146 -1.66 -22.32 -0.60
CA HIS A 146 -2.02 -21.56 0.60
C HIS A 146 -3.52 -21.67 0.88
N GLY A 147 -3.84 -22.23 2.04
CA GLY A 147 -5.20 -22.25 2.60
C GLY A 147 -5.40 -21.09 3.59
N ARG A 148 -6.64 -20.64 3.73
CA ARG A 148 -7.06 -19.61 4.70
C ARG A 148 -8.34 -20.07 5.36
N HIS A 149 -8.39 -20.04 6.69
CA HIS A 149 -9.55 -20.49 7.47
C HIS A 149 -9.74 -19.56 8.65
N TYR A 150 -10.98 -19.38 9.10
CA TYR A 150 -11.22 -18.74 10.40
C TYR A 150 -10.81 -19.68 11.54
N ASP A 151 -10.17 -19.12 12.57
CA ASP A 151 -9.73 -19.90 13.74
C ASP A 151 -10.86 -20.09 14.78
N GLU A 152 -11.62 -19.03 15.06
CA GLU A 152 -12.58 -19.02 16.18
C GLU A 152 -13.98 -18.50 15.80
N ARG A 153 -14.21 -18.16 14.52
CA ARG A 153 -15.43 -17.49 14.09
C ARG A 153 -15.90 -18.01 12.75
N GLU A 154 -17.19 -18.30 12.63
CA GLU A 154 -17.82 -18.46 11.33
C GLU A 154 -18.10 -17.07 10.72
N SER A 155 -17.59 -16.85 9.54
CA SER A 155 -17.82 -15.65 8.72
C SER A 155 -17.76 -16.07 7.25
N PRO A 156 -18.29 -15.27 6.32
CA PRO A 156 -18.27 -15.60 4.90
C PRO A 156 -16.86 -15.91 4.41
N GLU A 157 -16.66 -17.09 3.82
CA GLU A 157 -15.34 -17.52 3.29
C GLU A 157 -14.85 -16.61 2.18
N GLU A 158 -15.75 -15.96 1.45
CA GLU A 158 -15.41 -14.97 0.42
C GLU A 158 -14.53 -13.83 0.94
N PHE A 159 -14.61 -13.50 2.24
CA PHE A 159 -13.76 -12.47 2.86
C PHE A 159 -12.30 -12.89 2.95
N LEU A 160 -12.01 -14.18 2.90
CA LEU A 160 -10.65 -14.72 2.95
C LEU A 160 -9.98 -14.80 1.59
N ALA A 161 -10.76 -14.78 0.51
CA ALA A 161 -10.29 -15.12 -0.84
C ALA A 161 -9.11 -14.25 -1.32
N ARG A 162 -9.05 -13.00 -0.89
CA ARG A 162 -8.05 -12.01 -1.31
C ARG A 162 -7.01 -11.66 -0.25
N LEU A 163 -7.02 -12.36 0.88
CA LEU A 163 -6.00 -12.17 1.90
C LEU A 163 -4.67 -12.78 1.45
N GLU A 164 -3.58 -12.18 1.88
CA GLU A 164 -2.22 -12.65 1.64
C GLU A 164 -1.54 -12.98 2.97
N GLU A 165 -0.75 -14.05 2.97
CA GLU A 165 0.02 -14.44 4.15
C GLU A 165 1.15 -13.42 4.41
N ASP A 166 1.80 -12.91 3.35
CA ASP A 166 2.89 -11.94 3.48
C ASP A 166 2.35 -10.59 3.98
N CYS A 167 2.65 -10.29 5.21
CA CYS A 167 2.41 -9.03 5.89
C CYS A 167 3.60 -8.71 6.80
N ASP A 168 4.84 -8.97 6.33
CA ASP A 168 6.06 -8.85 7.14
C ASP A 168 7.27 -8.34 6.35
N LEU A 169 7.03 -7.87 5.11
CA LEU A 169 8.05 -7.30 4.23
C LEU A 169 9.18 -8.27 3.87
N ARG A 170 8.96 -9.59 4.01
CA ARG A 170 9.96 -10.62 3.67
C ARG A 170 10.41 -10.52 2.21
N GLY A 171 9.53 -10.08 1.32
CA GLY A 171 9.84 -9.89 -0.10
C GLY A 171 10.85 -8.77 -0.40
N PHE A 172 11.18 -7.92 0.58
CA PHE A 172 12.25 -6.93 0.49
C PHE A 172 13.61 -7.50 0.87
N LEU A 173 13.65 -8.66 1.52
CA LEU A 173 14.89 -9.30 1.95
C LEU A 173 15.41 -10.25 0.86
N PRO A 174 16.74 -10.32 0.65
CA PRO A 174 17.31 -11.19 -0.38
C PRO A 174 17.27 -12.67 -0.02
N GLY A 175 16.92 -13.05 1.21
CA GLY A 175 16.85 -14.42 1.69
C GLY A 175 18.19 -15.13 1.84
N ARG A 176 19.31 -14.40 1.73
CA ARG A 176 20.68 -14.93 1.71
C ARG A 176 21.66 -14.02 2.46
N GLU A 177 22.90 -14.43 2.51
CA GLU A 177 24.00 -13.59 2.96
C GLU A 177 24.28 -12.47 1.95
N VAL A 178 24.52 -11.27 2.46
CA VAL A 178 24.89 -10.07 1.71
C VAL A 178 25.99 -9.32 2.45
N ARG A 179 26.73 -8.50 1.69
CA ARG A 179 27.80 -7.63 2.22
C ARG A 179 27.35 -6.18 2.24
N LEU A 180 28.00 -5.38 3.04
CA LEU A 180 27.79 -3.92 3.04
C LEU A 180 28.01 -3.35 1.62
N GLY A 181 27.10 -2.49 1.19
CA GLY A 181 27.09 -1.91 -0.14
C GLY A 181 26.41 -2.77 -1.21
N GLU A 182 26.14 -4.03 -0.94
CA GLU A 182 25.49 -4.92 -1.90
C GLU A 182 24.04 -4.49 -2.17
N GLN A 183 23.64 -4.65 -3.43
CA GLN A 183 22.32 -4.28 -3.93
C GLN A 183 21.58 -5.49 -4.48
N TRP A 184 20.25 -5.46 -4.42
CA TRP A 184 19.38 -6.45 -5.05
C TRP A 184 18.06 -5.82 -5.50
N ASP A 185 17.45 -6.43 -6.50
CA ASP A 185 16.13 -6.03 -6.96
C ASP A 185 15.05 -6.64 -6.05
N VAL A 186 14.04 -5.84 -5.75
CA VAL A 186 12.85 -6.23 -5.00
C VAL A 186 11.73 -6.47 -6.00
N ALA A 187 11.13 -7.65 -5.94
CA ALA A 187 10.05 -8.01 -6.85
C ALA A 187 8.86 -7.01 -6.73
N PRO A 188 8.24 -6.59 -7.83
CA PRO A 188 7.09 -5.68 -7.81
C PRO A 188 5.96 -6.16 -6.90
N ARG A 189 5.74 -7.48 -6.81
CA ARG A 189 4.75 -8.07 -5.88
C ARG A 189 5.02 -7.71 -4.42
N ALA A 190 6.29 -7.66 -4.01
CA ALA A 190 6.63 -7.26 -2.63
C ALA A 190 6.28 -5.80 -2.36
N LEU A 191 6.51 -4.91 -3.34
CA LEU A 191 6.08 -3.50 -3.24
C LEU A 191 4.54 -3.39 -3.16
N ALA A 192 3.81 -4.14 -3.99
CA ALA A 192 2.36 -4.19 -3.92
C ALA A 192 1.86 -4.61 -2.53
N LEU A 193 2.46 -5.66 -1.94
CA LEU A 193 2.11 -6.14 -0.60
C LEU A 193 2.52 -5.18 0.52
N ALA A 194 3.57 -4.39 0.33
CA ALA A 194 3.92 -3.33 1.29
C ALA A 194 2.88 -2.21 1.31
N LEU A 195 2.34 -1.85 0.14
CA LEU A 195 1.27 -0.86 -0.02
C LEU A 195 -0.12 -1.42 0.35
N CYS A 196 -0.28 -2.75 0.31
CA CYS A 196 -1.54 -3.46 0.57
C CYS A 196 -1.32 -4.54 1.65
N PRO A 197 -1.15 -4.15 2.92
CA PRO A 197 -0.76 -5.05 4.00
C PRO A 197 -1.77 -6.19 4.21
N GLY A 198 -1.29 -7.43 4.04
CA GLY A 198 -2.12 -8.62 4.18
C GLY A 198 -3.10 -8.87 3.03
N GLY A 199 -2.91 -8.20 1.89
CA GLY A 199 -3.72 -8.38 0.68
C GLY A 199 -4.86 -7.38 0.55
N ALA A 200 -5.99 -7.84 0.02
CA ALA A 200 -7.18 -7.03 -0.25
C ALA A 200 -8.35 -7.47 0.66
N PRO A 201 -8.35 -7.11 1.94
CA PRO A 201 -9.48 -7.43 2.81
C PRO A 201 -10.75 -6.75 2.29
N PRO A 202 -11.92 -7.35 2.51
CA PRO A 202 -13.17 -6.70 2.19
C PRO A 202 -13.31 -5.39 2.97
N VAL A 203 -13.91 -4.42 2.33
CA VAL A 203 -14.09 -3.06 2.87
C VAL A 203 -15.58 -2.77 2.98
N ARG A 204 -15.97 -2.12 4.06
CA ARG A 204 -17.34 -1.69 4.30
C ARG A 204 -17.36 -0.19 4.60
N PHE A 205 -17.89 0.59 3.66
CA PHE A 205 -18.16 2.01 3.86
C PHE A 205 -19.41 2.20 4.73
N GLN A 206 -19.59 3.39 5.27
CA GLN A 206 -20.84 3.78 5.89
C GLN A 206 -21.96 3.82 4.82
N LYS A 207 -23.20 3.62 5.26
CA LYS A 207 -24.35 3.50 4.35
C LYS A 207 -24.48 4.73 3.44
N GLY A 208 -24.45 4.54 2.14
CA GLY A 208 -24.56 5.58 1.11
C GLY A 208 -23.22 6.25 0.72
N GLU A 209 -22.13 6.00 1.45
CA GLU A 209 -20.82 6.57 1.13
C GLU A 209 -20.12 5.81 -0.01
N GLU A 210 -20.31 4.50 -0.11
CA GLU A 210 -19.71 3.68 -1.16
C GLU A 210 -20.12 4.17 -2.55
N ASP A 211 -21.43 4.33 -2.79
CA ASP A 211 -21.97 4.84 -4.05
C ASP A 211 -21.46 6.26 -4.36
N LEU A 212 -21.36 7.10 -3.33
CA LEU A 212 -20.89 8.46 -3.49
C LEU A 212 -19.39 8.50 -3.80
N TYR A 213 -18.58 7.68 -3.11
CA TYR A 213 -17.14 7.53 -3.35
C TYR A 213 -16.89 7.06 -4.79
N LEU A 214 -17.58 6.00 -5.21
CA LEU A 214 -17.46 5.43 -6.55
C LEU A 214 -17.90 6.42 -7.64
N ARG A 215 -19.01 7.13 -7.45
CA ARG A 215 -19.53 8.13 -8.41
C ARG A 215 -18.62 9.34 -8.55
N GLN A 216 -18.05 9.85 -7.45
CA GLN A 216 -17.23 11.06 -7.49
C GLN A 216 -15.81 10.81 -8.02
N LEU A 217 -15.24 9.65 -7.80
CA LEU A 217 -13.94 9.27 -8.35
C LEU A 217 -14.03 8.67 -9.76
N GLY A 218 -15.24 8.66 -10.35
CA GLY A 218 -15.43 8.37 -11.77
C GLY A 218 -15.18 6.92 -12.15
N GLY A 219 -15.81 5.96 -11.43
CA GLY A 219 -15.82 4.53 -11.81
C GLY A 219 -14.46 3.85 -12.03
N GLY A 220 -13.44 4.59 -12.43
CA GLY A 220 -12.10 4.10 -12.70
C GLY A 220 -11.11 4.22 -11.52
N LEU A 221 -11.30 5.22 -10.64
CA LEU A 221 -10.55 5.32 -9.38
C LEU A 221 -11.30 4.68 -8.21
N GLY A 222 -12.53 4.24 -8.43
CA GLY A 222 -13.42 3.72 -7.40
C GLY A 222 -13.13 2.28 -6.96
N GLY A 223 -12.27 1.54 -7.65
CA GLY A 223 -11.74 0.29 -7.11
C GLY A 223 -10.84 0.59 -5.93
N PRO A 224 -10.88 -0.21 -4.86
CA PRO A 224 -9.91 -0.07 -3.80
C PRO A 224 -8.50 -0.12 -4.41
N LEU A 225 -7.62 0.82 -4.04
CA LEU A 225 -6.23 0.91 -4.56
C LEU A 225 -5.51 -0.45 -4.53
N HIS A 226 -5.79 -1.25 -3.51
CA HIS A 226 -5.21 -2.58 -3.34
C HIS A 226 -5.63 -3.56 -4.45
N GLU A 227 -6.86 -3.51 -4.98
CA GLU A 227 -7.26 -4.37 -6.11
C GLU A 227 -6.45 -4.00 -7.36
N LEU A 228 -6.28 -2.70 -7.62
CA LEU A 228 -5.44 -2.21 -8.69
C LEU A 228 -4.00 -2.72 -8.53
N LEU A 229 -3.39 -2.52 -7.37
CA LEU A 229 -1.97 -2.85 -7.15
C LEU A 229 -1.69 -4.37 -7.17
N LEU A 230 -2.60 -5.18 -6.61
CA LEU A 230 -2.40 -6.63 -6.54
C LEU A 230 -2.68 -7.35 -7.87
N ALA A 231 -3.56 -6.80 -8.71
CA ALA A 231 -3.92 -7.38 -10.01
C ALA A 231 -3.12 -6.79 -11.18
N ALA A 232 -2.35 -5.72 -10.97
CA ALA A 232 -1.69 -4.98 -12.02
C ALA A 232 -0.54 -5.73 -12.68
N ALA A 233 -0.29 -5.42 -13.95
CA ALA A 233 0.98 -5.63 -14.59
C ALA A 233 1.93 -4.51 -14.17
N TRP A 234 3.10 -4.88 -13.66
CA TRP A 234 4.10 -3.94 -13.15
C TRP A 234 5.26 -3.79 -14.12
N GLU A 235 5.72 -2.55 -14.28
CA GLU A 235 6.98 -2.16 -14.92
C GLU A 235 7.88 -1.47 -13.91
N GLY A 236 9.21 -1.72 -13.99
CA GLY A 236 10.16 -1.25 -12.99
C GLY A 236 10.02 -2.03 -11.67
N GLY A 237 10.27 -1.39 -10.54
CA GLY A 237 10.22 -2.06 -9.23
C GLY A 237 10.91 -1.27 -8.13
N ALA A 238 11.48 -1.99 -7.17
CA ALA A 238 12.30 -1.38 -6.14
C ALA A 238 13.68 -2.03 -6.12
N ARG A 239 14.69 -1.26 -5.71
CA ARG A 239 16.06 -1.72 -5.48
C ARG A 239 16.43 -1.46 -4.04
N ALA A 240 16.94 -2.49 -3.38
CA ALA A 240 17.39 -2.43 -1.99
C ALA A 240 18.93 -2.45 -1.93
N ARG A 241 19.50 -1.76 -0.95
CA ARG A 241 20.95 -1.70 -0.70
C ARG A 241 21.24 -1.83 0.78
N PHE A 242 22.09 -2.77 1.18
CA PHE A 242 22.56 -2.90 2.55
C PHE A 242 23.60 -1.84 2.85
N VAL A 243 23.29 -0.87 3.74
CA VAL A 243 24.15 0.31 3.94
C VAL A 243 24.95 0.28 5.21
N ARG A 244 24.42 -0.28 6.32
CA ARG A 244 25.11 -0.32 7.63
C ARG A 244 24.47 -1.29 8.59
N ILE A 245 25.21 -1.62 9.65
CA ILE A 245 24.69 -2.27 10.85
C ILE A 245 24.70 -1.23 11.97
N GLU A 246 23.61 -1.16 12.71
CA GLU A 246 23.47 -0.35 13.92
C GLU A 246 23.23 -1.26 15.12
N GLU A 247 23.74 -0.88 16.28
CA GLU A 247 23.40 -1.52 17.53
C GLU A 247 22.36 -0.66 18.26
N VAL A 248 21.17 -1.22 18.44
CA VAL A 248 20.04 -0.54 19.09
C VAL A 248 19.61 -1.38 20.29
N GLU A 249 19.71 -0.83 21.49
CA GLU A 249 19.36 -1.53 22.75
C GLU A 249 20.06 -2.90 22.91
N GLY A 250 21.30 -3.03 22.42
CA GLY A 250 22.08 -4.27 22.48
C GLY A 250 21.71 -5.32 21.42
N ALA A 251 20.84 -4.99 20.47
CA ALA A 251 20.51 -5.84 19.33
C ALA A 251 21.07 -5.25 18.02
N ARG A 252 21.55 -6.11 17.12
CA ARG A 252 22.09 -5.68 15.83
C ARG A 252 20.97 -5.52 14.81
N GLU A 253 20.92 -4.36 14.17
CA GLU A 253 19.99 -4.05 13.10
C GLU A 253 20.74 -3.77 11.81
N ALA A 254 20.34 -4.44 10.74
CA ALA A 254 20.75 -4.10 9.38
C ALA A 254 19.85 -2.98 8.86
N VAL A 255 20.47 -1.91 8.36
CA VAL A 255 19.78 -0.82 7.70
C VAL A 255 19.92 -0.99 6.20
N VAL A 256 18.78 -1.03 5.51
CA VAL A 256 18.66 -1.23 4.08
C VAL A 256 17.96 -0.03 3.47
N GLU A 257 18.63 0.67 2.58
CA GLU A 257 18.00 1.71 1.77
C GLU A 257 17.20 1.06 0.64
N VAL A 258 16.04 1.64 0.33
CA VAL A 258 15.16 1.19 -0.75
C VAL A 258 14.87 2.36 -1.68
N GLU A 259 15.13 2.18 -2.98
CA GLU A 259 14.72 3.11 -4.02
C GLU A 259 13.62 2.47 -4.85
N VAL A 260 12.57 3.24 -5.14
CA VAL A 260 11.41 2.78 -5.91
C VAL A 260 11.28 3.62 -7.16
N ASP A 261 11.14 2.97 -8.31
CA ASP A 261 10.69 3.53 -9.58
C ASP A 261 9.85 2.46 -10.28
N ALA A 262 8.54 2.54 -10.07
CA ALA A 262 7.61 1.50 -10.44
C ALA A 262 6.33 2.07 -11.02
N LYS A 263 5.78 1.38 -12.02
CA LYS A 263 4.48 1.66 -12.62
C LYS A 263 3.64 0.39 -12.63
N ALA A 264 2.34 0.56 -12.49
CA ALA A 264 1.39 -0.53 -12.49
C ALA A 264 0.17 -0.14 -13.35
N GLU A 265 -0.30 -1.05 -14.18
CA GLU A 265 -1.51 -0.88 -14.96
C GLU A 265 -2.40 -2.11 -14.82
N CYS A 266 -3.70 -1.93 -14.75
CA CYS A 266 -4.67 -3.01 -14.77
C CYS A 266 -5.89 -2.69 -15.63
N ASP A 267 -6.45 -3.73 -16.23
CA ASP A 267 -7.75 -3.67 -16.89
C ASP A 267 -8.86 -3.75 -15.82
N GLN A 268 -9.69 -2.73 -15.78
CA GLN A 268 -10.82 -2.61 -14.87
C GLN A 268 -12.18 -2.71 -15.61
N THR A 269 -12.19 -3.12 -16.86
CA THR A 269 -13.40 -3.12 -17.70
C THR A 269 -14.52 -3.96 -17.09
N ARG A 270 -14.20 -5.14 -16.57
CA ARG A 270 -15.18 -5.99 -15.89
C ARG A 270 -15.75 -5.30 -14.65
N TYR A 271 -14.88 -4.78 -13.79
CA TYR A 271 -15.28 -4.08 -12.57
C TYR A 271 -16.14 -2.85 -12.87
N ALA A 272 -15.75 -2.03 -13.85
CA ALA A 272 -16.52 -0.88 -14.28
C ALA A 272 -17.92 -1.26 -14.78
N ASN A 273 -18.05 -2.34 -15.55
CA ASN A 273 -19.36 -2.84 -16.00
C ASN A 273 -20.22 -3.36 -14.84
N GLU A 274 -19.63 -4.06 -13.86
CA GLU A 274 -20.33 -4.56 -12.66
C GLU A 274 -20.85 -3.38 -11.82
N GLN A 275 -20.04 -2.35 -11.58
CA GLN A 275 -20.43 -1.16 -10.82
C GLN A 275 -21.51 -0.33 -11.53
N LEU A 276 -21.41 -0.16 -12.84
CA LEU A 276 -22.38 0.57 -13.62
C LEU A 276 -23.73 -0.17 -13.77
N SER A 277 -23.75 -1.49 -13.53
CA SER A 277 -24.98 -2.27 -13.50
C SER A 277 -25.82 -2.02 -12.23
N ILE A 278 -25.18 -1.59 -11.14
CA ILE A 278 -25.78 -1.36 -9.81
C ILE A 278 -26.31 0.07 -9.67
N GLY A 279 -25.62 1.06 -10.27
CA GLY A 279 -26.03 2.47 -10.25
C GLY A 279 -26.44 2.94 -11.62
N ASP A 280 -27.40 3.82 -11.73
CA ASP A 280 -27.93 4.41 -12.96
C ASP A 280 -27.33 3.86 -14.26
N ARG A 281 -28.02 2.95 -14.89
CA ARG A 281 -27.66 2.44 -16.21
C ARG A 281 -27.27 3.63 -17.06
N LEU A 282 -26.07 3.64 -17.61
CA LEU A 282 -25.59 4.69 -18.51
C LEU A 282 -26.51 4.79 -19.74
N ASP A 283 -27.77 5.13 -19.60
CA ASP A 283 -28.77 5.36 -20.68
C ASP A 283 -28.52 4.47 -21.94
N GLY A 284 -28.28 3.16 -21.76
CA GLY A 284 -27.94 2.26 -22.86
C GLY A 284 -26.49 2.28 -23.33
N ARG A 285 -25.58 2.88 -22.58
CA ARG A 285 -24.11 2.75 -22.77
C ARG A 285 -23.59 1.45 -22.20
N SER A 286 -22.55 0.92 -22.81
CA SER A 286 -21.74 -0.18 -22.28
C SER A 286 -20.28 0.23 -22.18
N VAL A 287 -19.60 -0.10 -21.09
CA VAL A 287 -18.15 0.14 -20.94
C VAL A 287 -17.41 -0.86 -21.82
N VAL A 288 -16.65 -0.35 -22.78
CA VAL A 288 -15.82 -1.17 -23.69
C VAL A 288 -14.37 -1.23 -23.26
N ALA A 289 -13.91 -0.26 -22.48
CA ALA A 289 -12.59 -0.29 -21.87
C ALA A 289 -12.57 0.56 -20.59
N ALA A 290 -11.95 0.04 -19.53
CA ALA A 290 -11.59 0.80 -18.35
C ALA A 290 -10.19 0.38 -17.89
N ARG A 291 -9.36 1.35 -17.55
CA ARG A 291 -7.97 1.11 -17.08
C ARG A 291 -7.70 1.90 -15.83
N GLY A 292 -7.02 1.25 -14.89
CA GLY A 292 -6.40 1.89 -13.73
C GLY A 292 -4.89 1.92 -13.91
N SER A 293 -4.24 2.99 -13.46
CA SER A 293 -2.79 3.12 -13.44
C SER A 293 -2.29 3.70 -12.13
N PHE A 294 -1.10 3.28 -11.74
CA PHE A 294 -0.36 3.75 -10.57
C PHE A 294 1.10 3.92 -10.95
N ALA A 295 1.74 4.99 -10.50
CA ALA A 295 3.20 5.14 -10.60
C ALA A 295 3.72 5.68 -9.28
N LEU A 296 4.90 5.21 -8.86
CA LEU A 296 5.56 5.62 -7.62
C LEU A 296 7.05 5.77 -7.86
N VAL A 297 7.57 6.95 -7.51
CA VAL A 297 9.00 7.21 -7.41
C VAL A 297 9.29 7.67 -6.00
N GLY A 298 10.17 6.96 -5.28
CA GLY A 298 10.39 7.25 -3.87
C GLY A 298 11.63 6.59 -3.30
N LYS A 299 11.86 6.88 -2.01
CA LYS A 299 12.97 6.33 -1.22
C LYS A 299 12.48 5.91 0.14
N GLY A 300 13.07 4.86 0.67
CA GLY A 300 12.72 4.31 1.97
C GLY A 300 13.92 3.74 2.72
N GLU A 301 13.66 3.40 3.97
CA GLU A 301 14.61 2.70 4.85
C GLU A 301 13.89 1.51 5.49
N LEU A 302 14.49 0.33 5.39
CA LEU A 302 14.05 -0.88 6.06
C LEU A 302 15.07 -1.26 7.12
N ARG A 303 14.60 -1.59 8.33
CA ARG A 303 15.40 -2.06 9.45
C ARG A 303 15.09 -3.52 9.72
N HIS A 304 16.11 -4.34 9.73
CA HIS A 304 16.02 -5.78 9.96
C HIS A 304 16.79 -6.18 11.21
N ALA A 305 16.12 -6.78 12.19
CA ALA A 305 16.75 -7.34 13.38
C ALA A 305 17.50 -8.61 12.99
N ILE A 306 18.84 -8.52 12.90
CA ILE A 306 19.70 -9.60 12.39
C ILE A 306 19.55 -10.85 13.25
N ASP A 307 19.65 -10.71 14.56
CA ASP A 307 19.64 -11.83 15.49
C ASP A 307 18.24 -12.44 15.69
N ALA A 308 17.20 -11.63 15.52
CA ALA A 308 15.81 -12.07 15.64
C ALA A 308 15.19 -12.52 14.30
N GLY A 309 15.85 -12.29 13.17
CA GLY A 309 15.46 -12.75 11.85
C GLY A 309 14.14 -12.16 11.31
N HIS A 310 13.83 -10.90 11.65
CA HIS A 310 12.62 -10.25 11.14
C HIS A 310 12.81 -8.75 10.88
N VAL A 311 11.97 -8.18 10.04
CA VAL A 311 11.92 -6.73 9.82
C VAL A 311 11.31 -6.06 11.04
N LYS A 312 11.89 -4.95 11.49
CA LYS A 312 11.38 -4.11 12.60
C LYS A 312 10.57 -2.94 12.10
N SER A 313 11.03 -2.30 11.03
CA SER A 313 10.34 -1.14 10.47
C SER A 313 10.67 -0.98 9.00
N PHE A 314 9.78 -0.28 8.31
CA PHE A 314 9.99 0.21 6.95
C PHE A 314 9.30 1.56 6.80
N THR A 315 10.00 2.52 6.23
CA THR A 315 9.45 3.80 5.82
C THR A 315 9.67 3.98 4.33
N LEU A 316 8.70 4.58 3.65
CA LEU A 316 8.81 4.94 2.24
C LEU A 316 8.10 6.27 2.02
N GLU A 317 8.81 7.21 1.43
CA GLU A 317 8.25 8.50 1.03
C GLU A 317 8.51 8.71 -0.46
N GLY A 318 7.52 9.26 -1.15
CA GLY A 318 7.66 9.45 -2.59
C GLY A 318 6.55 10.29 -3.20
N ARG A 319 6.70 10.51 -4.50
CA ARG A 319 5.65 11.04 -5.35
C ARG A 319 4.97 9.90 -6.07
N HIS A 320 3.65 9.96 -6.14
CA HIS A 320 2.91 8.96 -6.86
C HIS A 320 1.82 9.60 -7.72
N LYS A 321 1.40 8.84 -8.73
CA LYS A 321 0.30 9.19 -9.61
C LYS A 321 -0.73 8.09 -9.58
N LEU A 322 -1.99 8.49 -9.59
CA LEU A 322 -3.12 7.62 -9.82
C LEU A 322 -3.81 8.05 -11.09
N GLY A 323 -4.08 7.13 -11.99
CA GLY A 323 -4.81 7.38 -13.21
C GLY A 323 -5.97 6.43 -13.39
N ALA A 324 -7.03 6.92 -14.00
CA ALA A 324 -8.13 6.10 -14.47
C ALA A 324 -8.64 6.59 -15.82
N SER A 325 -9.02 5.66 -16.67
CA SER A 325 -9.69 5.98 -17.92
C SER A 325 -10.83 5.02 -18.19
N VAL A 326 -11.93 5.54 -18.75
CA VAL A 326 -13.11 4.77 -19.13
C VAL A 326 -13.54 5.19 -20.51
N ARG A 327 -13.87 4.21 -21.36
CA ARG A 327 -14.56 4.41 -22.64
C ARG A 327 -15.84 3.62 -22.65
N ALA A 328 -16.92 4.28 -23.08
CA ALA A 328 -18.21 3.64 -23.21
C ALA A 328 -18.82 3.94 -24.58
N GLU A 329 -19.60 2.98 -25.10
CA GLU A 329 -20.28 3.04 -26.36
C GLU A 329 -21.79 3.03 -26.18
N ARG A 330 -22.50 3.70 -27.13
CA ARG A 330 -23.94 3.63 -27.27
C ARG A 330 -24.26 3.22 -28.72
N GLY A 331 -24.95 2.09 -28.87
CA GLY A 331 -25.28 1.59 -30.21
C GLY A 331 -24.06 1.28 -31.08
N GLY A 332 -22.94 0.82 -30.49
CA GLY A 332 -21.70 0.49 -31.20
C GLY A 332 -20.86 1.68 -31.63
N LYS A 333 -21.14 2.88 -31.11
CA LYS A 333 -20.33 4.09 -31.34
C LYS A 333 -19.83 4.63 -29.99
N GLU A 334 -18.56 5.06 -29.94
CA GLU A 334 -18.01 5.73 -28.79
C GLU A 334 -18.83 6.98 -28.46
N ASP A 335 -19.39 7.02 -27.25
CA ASP A 335 -20.25 8.08 -26.77
C ASP A 335 -19.70 8.78 -25.53
N LEU A 336 -18.83 8.09 -24.75
CA LEU A 336 -18.15 8.64 -23.60
C LEU A 336 -16.70 8.19 -23.57
N SER A 337 -15.80 9.15 -23.41
CA SER A 337 -14.42 8.91 -23.02
C SER A 337 -14.07 9.82 -21.84
N GLN A 338 -13.59 9.25 -20.77
CA GLN A 338 -13.18 9.99 -19.58
C GLN A 338 -11.78 9.52 -19.14
N SER A 339 -10.92 10.46 -18.81
CA SER A 339 -9.66 10.17 -18.13
C SER A 339 -9.41 11.17 -17.02
N ILE A 340 -8.86 10.67 -15.92
CA ILE A 340 -8.44 11.45 -14.76
C ILE A 340 -7.04 11.01 -14.35
N GLU A 341 -6.20 11.98 -14.01
CA GLU A 341 -4.88 11.74 -13.41
C GLU A 341 -4.74 12.63 -12.18
N LEU A 342 -4.35 12.00 -11.08
CA LEU A 342 -4.01 12.65 -9.82
C LEU A 342 -2.50 12.48 -9.58
N ASP A 343 -1.84 13.51 -9.07
CA ASP A 343 -0.40 13.50 -8.75
C ASP A 343 -0.20 14.08 -7.35
N GLY A 344 0.71 13.48 -6.58
CA GLY A 344 0.98 13.97 -5.24
C GLY A 344 2.00 13.17 -4.45
N SER A 345 1.89 13.20 -3.13
CA SER A 345 2.81 12.55 -2.20
C SER A 345 2.20 11.30 -1.58
N LEU A 346 3.08 10.34 -1.27
CA LEU A 346 2.79 9.12 -0.55
C LEU A 346 3.78 8.98 0.60
N LYS A 347 3.28 8.62 1.78
CA LYS A 347 4.08 8.23 2.93
C LYS A 347 3.56 6.91 3.47
N LEU A 348 4.47 5.95 3.64
CA LEU A 348 4.18 4.63 4.18
C LEU A 348 5.08 4.38 5.37
N GLU A 349 4.49 3.95 6.48
CA GLU A 349 5.20 3.55 7.69
C GLU A 349 4.75 2.16 8.16
N TRP A 350 5.72 1.27 8.35
CA TRP A 350 5.53 -0.04 8.95
C TRP A 350 6.30 -0.12 10.25
N THR A 351 5.67 -0.67 11.27
CA THR A 351 6.33 -1.03 12.54
C THR A 351 5.94 -2.45 12.91
N ILE A 352 6.95 -3.28 13.19
CA ILE A 352 6.78 -4.67 13.62
C ILE A 352 7.46 -4.82 14.98
N THR A 353 6.69 -5.14 16.00
CA THR A 353 7.18 -5.30 17.36
C THR A 353 6.86 -6.68 17.90
N THR A 354 7.75 -7.21 18.73
CA THR A 354 7.49 -8.41 19.52
C THR A 354 6.90 -8.02 20.87
N PRO A 355 5.72 -8.56 21.26
CA PRO A 355 5.18 -8.29 22.59
C PRO A 355 6.20 -8.68 23.67
N LYS A 356 6.46 -7.78 24.63
CA LYS A 356 7.31 -8.12 25.78
C LYS A 356 6.65 -9.29 26.52
N ALA A 357 7.41 -10.37 26.75
CA ALA A 357 6.92 -11.47 27.58
C ALA A 357 6.46 -10.88 28.92
N ARG A 358 5.19 -11.11 29.29
CA ARG A 358 4.75 -10.78 30.64
C ARG A 358 5.66 -11.55 31.59
N ARG A 359 6.46 -10.85 32.41
CA ARG A 359 7.17 -11.50 33.52
C ARG A 359 6.13 -12.28 34.31
N ALA A 360 6.30 -13.60 34.35
CA ALA A 360 5.46 -14.43 35.20
C ALA A 360 5.51 -13.81 36.61
N ALA A 361 4.33 -13.61 37.20
CA ALA A 361 4.28 -13.16 38.60
C ALA A 361 5.12 -14.15 39.42
N PRO A 362 5.98 -13.68 40.34
CA PRO A 362 6.71 -14.59 41.21
C PRO A 362 5.72 -15.53 41.90
N PRO A 363 6.06 -16.81 42.04
CA PRO A 363 5.17 -17.75 42.72
C PRO A 363 4.84 -17.20 44.12
N PRO A 364 3.61 -17.36 44.60
CA PRO A 364 3.26 -16.90 45.94
C PRO A 364 4.21 -17.55 46.97
N ALA A 365 4.71 -16.72 47.93
CA ALA A 365 5.57 -17.19 48.99
C ALA A 365 4.92 -18.37 49.72
N PRO A 366 5.65 -19.43 50.01
CA PRO A 366 5.12 -20.57 50.78
C PRO A 366 4.62 -20.07 52.15
N LYS A 367 3.37 -20.45 52.49
CA LYS A 367 2.75 -20.14 53.78
C LYS A 367 3.37 -20.98 54.90
#